data_d2fad9da5ba8e350454c48a17ed6d0e4
#
_entry.id   d2fad9da5ba8e350454c48a17ed6d0e4
#
_cell.length_a   1.000
_cell.length_b   1.000
_cell.length_c   1.000
_cell.angle_alpha   90.00
_cell.angle_beta   90.00
_cell.angle_gamma   90.00
#
_symmetry.space_group_name_H-M   'P 1'
#
loop_
_entity.id
_entity.type
_entity.pdbx_description
1 polymer ?
#
loop_
_entity_poly.entity_id
_entity_poly.type
_entity_poly.pdbx_seq_one_letter_code
_entity_poly.pdbx_strand_id
1 'polypeptide(L)'
;MPKASPPAHLLPLATLLLAAACQPNKPAIVASSPASMKQLEGTWLASREENRGDTLVYRPNTYNFPPARGRTGFALKPYGRFEQFDIAPTDGLAGRPGTWTADGNTRLRIHLTDGQSPDYTLEIIALEKQVLKLRQLP
;
A
#
# COMPACT_ATOMS: atom_id res chain seq x y z
N MET A 1 59.08 -39.27 45.53
CA MET A 1 58.84 -38.38 44.41
C MET A 1 57.34 -38.13 44.26
N PRO A 2 56.83 -37.08 44.76
CA PRO A 2 55.42 -36.80 44.55
C PRO A 2 55.22 -36.24 43.14
N LYS A 3 54.36 -36.85 42.37
CA LYS A 3 53.92 -36.36 41.11
C LYS A 3 52.76 -35.37 41.32
N ALA A 4 53.02 -34.14 41.01
CA ALA A 4 51.98 -33.14 40.96
C ALA A 4 51.16 -33.29 39.67
N SER A 5 49.89 -33.53 39.82
CA SER A 5 48.96 -33.49 38.70
C SER A 5 48.57 -32.05 38.43
N PRO A 6 48.60 -31.64 37.21
CA PRO A 6 48.05 -30.27 36.87
C PRO A 6 46.56 -30.21 37.00
N PRO A 7 46.03 -29.10 37.44
CA PRO A 7 44.58 -28.92 37.50
C PRO A 7 43.99 -28.79 36.10
N ALA A 8 42.91 -29.46 35.90
CA ALA A 8 42.08 -29.31 34.72
C ALA A 8 41.47 -27.91 34.70
N HIS A 9 41.83 -27.15 33.69
CA HIS A 9 41.21 -25.88 33.44
C HIS A 9 39.85 -26.12 32.80
N LEU A 10 38.82 -25.92 33.58
CA LEU A 10 37.47 -25.79 33.07
C LEU A 10 37.34 -24.41 32.45
N LEU A 11 37.24 -24.39 31.14
CA LEU A 11 36.85 -23.22 30.40
C LEU A 11 35.35 -22.95 30.61
N PRO A 12 34.97 -21.75 31.03
CA PRO A 12 33.55 -21.42 31.05
C PRO A 12 33.07 -21.25 29.60
N LEU A 13 32.09 -22.03 29.26
CA LEU A 13 31.37 -21.88 28.04
C LEU A 13 30.55 -20.56 28.15
N ALA A 14 31.04 -19.52 27.50
CA ALA A 14 30.29 -18.31 27.34
C ALA A 14 29.19 -18.59 26.34
N THR A 15 28.00 -18.84 26.82
CA THR A 15 26.81 -18.88 25.98
C THR A 15 26.47 -17.47 25.58
N LEU A 16 26.81 -17.15 24.36
CA LEU A 16 26.37 -15.91 23.71
C LEU A 16 24.89 -16.03 23.39
N LEU A 17 24.04 -15.43 24.20
CA LEU A 17 22.63 -15.27 23.87
C LEU A 17 22.54 -14.19 22.83
N LEU A 18 22.37 -14.59 21.58
CA LEU A 18 21.93 -13.69 20.53
C LEU A 18 20.43 -13.45 20.69
N ALA A 19 20.08 -12.34 21.29
CA ALA A 19 18.71 -11.86 21.23
C ALA A 19 18.43 -11.33 19.83
N ALA A 20 17.80 -12.13 18.99
CA ALA A 20 17.27 -11.67 17.74
C ALA A 20 16.07 -10.78 18.04
N ALA A 21 16.24 -9.47 17.91
CA ALA A 21 15.14 -8.54 17.96
C ALA A 21 14.33 -8.69 16.66
N CYS A 22 13.21 -9.40 16.73
CA CYS A 22 12.24 -9.42 15.66
C CYS A 22 11.61 -8.04 15.57
N GLN A 23 11.89 -7.32 14.50
CA GLN A 23 11.24 -6.07 14.16
C GLN A 23 9.92 -6.38 13.43
N PRO A 24 8.76 -6.12 14.01
CA PRO A 24 7.48 -6.34 13.36
C PRO A 24 7.07 -5.16 12.48
N ASN A 25 7.99 -4.51 11.82
CA ASN A 25 7.63 -3.53 10.81
C ASN A 25 7.23 -4.28 9.54
N LYS A 26 5.92 -4.48 9.37
CA LYS A 26 5.41 -4.88 8.07
C LYS A 26 5.74 -3.76 7.07
N PRO A 27 6.56 -4.03 6.06
CA PRO A 27 6.81 -3.03 5.03
C PRO A 27 5.49 -2.67 4.37
N ALA A 28 5.30 -1.39 4.10
CA ALA A 28 4.24 -0.93 3.20
C ALA A 28 4.29 -1.78 1.93
N ILE A 29 3.14 -2.17 1.42
CA ILE A 29 3.07 -2.99 0.21
C ILE A 29 3.73 -2.23 -0.92
N VAL A 30 4.80 -2.82 -1.42
CA VAL A 30 5.54 -2.27 -2.55
C VAL A 30 4.82 -2.65 -3.83
N ALA A 31 4.43 -1.66 -4.59
CA ALA A 31 3.71 -1.84 -5.85
C ALA A 31 4.49 -2.62 -6.92
N SER A 32 5.76 -2.87 -6.69
CA SER A 32 6.64 -3.57 -7.63
C SER A 32 6.61 -5.09 -7.54
N SER A 33 6.02 -5.67 -6.48
CA SER A 33 5.91 -7.13 -6.40
C SER A 33 4.61 -7.59 -7.06
N PRO A 34 4.63 -8.68 -7.85
CA PRO A 34 3.41 -9.19 -8.49
C PRO A 34 2.26 -9.46 -7.53
N ALA A 35 2.56 -9.94 -6.32
CA ALA A 35 1.57 -10.18 -5.29
C ALA A 35 0.95 -8.89 -4.76
N SER A 36 1.76 -7.85 -4.56
CA SER A 36 1.29 -6.54 -4.11
C SER A 36 0.44 -5.84 -5.16
N MET A 37 0.81 -5.95 -6.43
CA MET A 37 0.02 -5.41 -7.53
C MET A 37 -1.36 -6.05 -7.60
N LYS A 38 -1.43 -7.35 -7.40
CA LYS A 38 -2.69 -8.09 -7.38
C LYS A 38 -3.61 -7.64 -6.23
N GLN A 39 -3.04 -7.28 -5.09
CA GLN A 39 -3.79 -6.75 -3.96
C GLN A 39 -4.34 -5.35 -4.21
N LEU A 40 -3.69 -4.57 -5.06
CA LEU A 40 -4.14 -3.25 -5.46
C LEU A 40 -5.22 -3.29 -6.54
N GLU A 41 -5.29 -4.38 -7.31
CA GLU A 41 -6.32 -4.53 -8.34
C GLU A 41 -7.72 -4.54 -7.70
N GLY A 42 -8.63 -3.82 -8.30
CA GLY A 42 -10.00 -3.72 -7.85
C GLY A 42 -10.52 -2.30 -7.90
N THR A 43 -11.72 -2.12 -7.41
CA THR A 43 -12.39 -0.82 -7.34
C THR A 43 -12.31 -0.26 -5.93
N TRP A 44 -11.76 0.93 -5.82
CA TRP A 44 -11.53 1.63 -4.57
C TRP A 44 -12.35 2.91 -4.54
N LEU A 45 -13.14 3.08 -3.50
CA LEU A 45 -13.97 4.27 -3.31
C LEU A 45 -13.44 5.10 -2.14
N ALA A 46 -13.55 6.41 -2.27
CA ALA A 46 -13.06 7.36 -1.28
C ALA A 46 -13.84 7.26 0.03
N SER A 47 -13.14 6.98 1.10
CA SER A 47 -13.66 7.04 2.47
C SER A 47 -13.23 8.36 3.11
N ARG A 48 -13.86 9.44 2.69
CA ARG A 48 -13.48 10.81 3.08
C ARG A 48 -13.54 11.05 4.58
N GLU A 49 -14.39 10.34 5.26
CA GLU A 49 -14.56 10.40 6.71
C GLU A 49 -13.29 9.99 7.46
N GLU A 50 -12.45 9.19 6.81
CA GLU A 50 -11.23 8.65 7.39
C GLU A 50 -9.97 9.41 6.95
N ASN A 51 -10.08 10.41 6.07
CA ASN A 51 -8.94 11.19 5.61
C ASN A 51 -8.26 11.92 6.77
N ARG A 52 -6.93 12.03 6.69
CA ARG A 52 -6.10 12.76 7.67
C ARG A 52 -5.04 13.57 6.94
N GLY A 53 -5.12 14.91 7.05
CA GLY A 53 -4.20 15.79 6.35
C GLY A 53 -4.22 15.57 4.85
N ASP A 54 -3.07 15.30 4.25
CA ASP A 54 -2.93 14.95 2.84
C ASP A 54 -3.06 13.47 2.54
N THR A 55 -3.31 12.65 3.56
CA THR A 55 -3.54 11.22 3.41
C THR A 55 -5.00 10.94 3.08
N LEU A 56 -5.21 10.39 1.90
CA LEU A 56 -6.52 9.99 1.41
C LEU A 56 -6.76 8.51 1.71
N VAL A 57 -7.94 8.20 2.21
CA VAL A 57 -8.33 6.82 2.54
C VAL A 57 -9.34 6.30 1.54
N TYR A 58 -9.06 5.11 1.03
CA TYR A 58 -9.93 4.39 0.12
C TYR A 58 -10.27 3.01 0.69
N ARG A 59 -11.46 2.56 0.39
CA ARG A 59 -11.94 1.23 0.75
C ARG A 59 -12.48 0.53 -0.48
N PRO A 60 -12.44 -0.82 -0.52
CA PRO A 60 -13.03 -1.55 -1.64
C PRO A 60 -14.52 -1.22 -1.77
N ASN A 61 -15.03 -1.29 -2.98
CA ASN A 61 -16.44 -0.99 -3.27
C ASN A 61 -17.45 -1.91 -2.56
N THR A 62 -16.97 -3.00 -1.99
CA THR A 62 -17.77 -3.92 -1.17
C THR A 62 -17.89 -3.49 0.29
N TYR A 63 -17.15 -2.47 0.71
CA TYR A 63 -17.19 -1.96 2.06
C TYR A 63 -18.55 -1.33 2.36
N ASN A 64 -19.02 -1.51 3.59
CA ASN A 64 -20.29 -0.89 4.04
C ASN A 64 -20.07 0.56 4.44
N PHE A 65 -20.10 1.44 3.45
CA PHE A 65 -19.88 2.87 3.66
C PHE A 65 -21.07 3.52 4.40
N PRO A 66 -20.79 4.55 5.22
CA PRO A 66 -21.85 5.45 5.67
C PRO A 66 -22.56 6.10 4.48
N PRO A 67 -23.84 6.52 4.63
CA PRO A 67 -24.55 7.20 3.57
C PRO A 67 -23.81 8.46 3.11
N ALA A 68 -23.67 8.62 1.80
CA ALA A 68 -23.09 9.79 1.18
C ALA A 68 -23.63 9.93 -0.25
N ARG A 69 -23.67 11.16 -0.75
CA ARG A 69 -24.01 11.42 -2.15
C ARG A 69 -22.79 11.12 -3.01
N GLY A 70 -22.82 9.99 -3.69
CA GLY A 70 -21.75 9.59 -4.59
C GLY A 70 -20.38 9.58 -3.93
N ARG A 71 -19.60 8.57 -4.23
CA ARG A 71 -18.20 8.51 -3.80
C ARG A 71 -17.35 8.43 -5.04
N THR A 72 -16.40 9.33 -5.14
CA THR A 72 -15.36 9.24 -6.16
C THR A 72 -14.42 8.08 -5.84
N GLY A 73 -13.66 7.68 -6.82
CA GLY A 73 -12.72 6.58 -6.64
C GLY A 73 -12.03 6.21 -7.94
N PHE A 74 -11.52 5.02 -7.97
CA PHE A 74 -10.84 4.49 -9.15
C PHE A 74 -10.84 2.96 -9.15
N ALA A 75 -10.63 2.41 -10.33
CA ALA A 75 -10.38 0.99 -10.49
C ALA A 75 -8.99 0.77 -11.08
N LEU A 76 -8.20 -0.07 -10.42
CA LEU A 76 -6.96 -0.60 -10.96
C LEU A 76 -7.27 -1.96 -11.57
N LYS A 77 -7.12 -2.08 -12.87
CA LYS A 77 -7.46 -3.28 -13.64
C LYS A 77 -6.18 -3.96 -14.12
N PRO A 78 -6.24 -5.26 -14.43
CA PRO A 78 -5.11 -5.97 -15.00
C PRO A 78 -4.58 -5.29 -16.27
N TYR A 79 -3.30 -5.56 -16.56
CA TYR A 79 -2.60 -5.05 -17.77
C TYR A 79 -2.50 -3.53 -17.84
N GLY A 80 -2.38 -2.86 -16.70
CA GLY A 80 -2.20 -1.42 -16.65
C GLY A 80 -3.42 -0.59 -17.04
N ARG A 81 -4.60 -1.17 -17.05
CA ARG A 81 -5.84 -0.43 -17.30
C ARG A 81 -6.31 0.26 -16.02
N PHE A 82 -6.85 1.43 -16.19
CA PHE A 82 -7.31 2.29 -15.10
C PHE A 82 -8.64 2.92 -15.46
N GLU A 83 -9.45 3.19 -14.45
CA GLU A 83 -10.66 3.98 -14.62
C GLU A 83 -10.85 4.86 -13.39
N GLN A 84 -11.03 6.15 -13.62
CA GLN A 84 -11.31 7.11 -12.57
C GLN A 84 -12.82 7.38 -12.53
N PHE A 85 -13.38 7.38 -11.33
CA PHE A 85 -14.80 7.68 -11.13
C PHE A 85 -14.96 9.06 -10.52
N ASP A 86 -15.48 9.98 -11.31
CA ASP A 86 -15.82 11.32 -10.88
C ASP A 86 -17.33 11.41 -10.66
N ILE A 87 -17.77 12.41 -9.90
CA ILE A 87 -19.20 12.70 -9.76
C ILE A 87 -19.66 13.40 -11.04
N ALA A 88 -20.63 12.80 -11.72
CA ALA A 88 -21.23 13.41 -12.89
C ALA A 88 -22.11 14.60 -12.49
N PRO A 89 -22.37 15.56 -13.40
CA PRO A 89 -23.28 16.69 -13.14
C PRO A 89 -24.69 16.27 -12.71
N THR A 90 -25.10 15.06 -13.02
CA THR A 90 -26.41 14.48 -12.69
C THR A 90 -26.40 13.63 -11.42
N ASP A 91 -25.42 13.83 -10.53
CA ASP A 91 -25.20 13.06 -9.30
C ASP A 91 -24.87 11.58 -9.48
N GLY A 92 -24.68 11.08 -10.70
CA GLY A 92 -24.15 9.76 -10.98
C GLY A 92 -22.64 9.74 -10.96
N LEU A 93 -22.03 8.56 -11.20
CA LEU A 93 -20.60 8.44 -11.38
C LEU A 93 -20.29 8.44 -12.89
N ALA A 94 -19.28 9.22 -13.25
CA ALA A 94 -18.74 9.24 -14.60
C ALA A 94 -17.38 8.52 -14.60
N GLY A 95 -17.27 7.45 -15.39
CA GLY A 95 -16.01 6.72 -15.56
C GLY A 95 -15.13 7.40 -16.59
N ARG A 96 -13.85 7.60 -16.25
CA ARG A 96 -12.84 8.14 -17.15
C ARG A 96 -11.73 7.12 -17.33
N PRO A 97 -11.61 6.53 -18.52
CA PRO A 97 -10.61 5.49 -18.76
C PRO A 97 -9.21 6.06 -18.80
N GLY A 98 -8.27 5.23 -18.44
CA GLY A 98 -6.86 5.57 -18.44
C GLY A 98 -5.97 4.35 -18.30
N THR A 99 -4.71 4.63 -18.02
CA THR A 99 -3.68 3.63 -17.75
C THR A 99 -2.95 3.95 -16.48
N TRP A 100 -2.36 2.92 -15.88
CA TRP A 100 -1.47 3.09 -14.75
C TRP A 100 -0.16 2.35 -15.00
N THR A 101 0.91 2.90 -14.49
CA THR A 101 2.24 2.28 -14.51
C THR A 101 2.87 2.41 -13.15
N ALA A 102 3.61 1.38 -12.71
CA ALA A 102 4.39 1.47 -11.49
C ALA A 102 5.60 2.38 -11.70
N ASP A 103 5.79 3.31 -10.78
CA ASP A 103 6.95 4.19 -10.72
C ASP A 103 7.67 3.95 -9.39
N GLY A 104 8.67 3.09 -9.42
CA GLY A 104 9.32 2.60 -8.21
C GLY A 104 8.44 1.66 -7.41
N ASN A 105 8.63 1.65 -6.09
CA ASN A 105 8.03 0.65 -5.20
C ASN A 105 6.72 1.11 -4.55
N THR A 106 6.44 2.40 -4.54
CA THR A 106 5.33 2.98 -3.78
C THR A 106 4.48 3.93 -4.58
N ARG A 107 4.75 4.10 -5.87
CA ARG A 107 4.07 5.09 -6.69
C ARG A 107 3.45 4.47 -7.92
N LEU A 108 2.28 4.96 -8.27
CA LEU A 108 1.58 4.64 -9.50
C LEU A 108 1.40 5.93 -10.31
N ARG A 109 1.87 5.93 -11.53
CA ARG A 109 1.64 7.02 -12.46
C ARG A 109 0.35 6.77 -13.22
N ILE A 110 -0.53 7.75 -13.21
CA ILE A 110 -1.85 7.67 -13.82
C ILE A 110 -1.92 8.59 -15.04
N HIS A 111 -2.38 8.03 -16.13
CA HIS A 111 -2.65 8.76 -17.36
C HIS A 111 -4.10 8.54 -17.79
N LEU A 112 -4.88 9.61 -17.85
CA LEU A 112 -6.26 9.56 -18.36
C LEU A 112 -6.25 9.80 -19.86
N THR A 113 -6.96 8.94 -20.60
CA THR A 113 -6.91 8.94 -22.07
C THR A 113 -7.80 9.98 -22.72
N ASP A 114 -8.66 10.67 -21.93
CA ASP A 114 -9.53 11.72 -22.45
C ASP A 114 -8.83 13.06 -22.74
N GLY A 115 -7.57 13.21 -22.32
CA GLY A 115 -6.78 14.41 -22.54
C GLY A 115 -7.22 15.65 -21.77
N GLN A 116 -8.16 15.52 -20.83
CA GLN A 116 -8.72 16.64 -20.09
C GLN A 116 -7.97 16.96 -18.80
N SER A 117 -7.09 16.09 -18.35
CA SER A 117 -6.35 16.27 -17.13
C SER A 117 -4.89 15.90 -17.34
N PRO A 118 -3.95 16.60 -16.68
CA PRO A 118 -2.55 16.17 -16.69
C PRO A 118 -2.39 14.83 -15.97
N ASP A 119 -1.31 14.14 -16.27
CA ASP A 119 -0.92 12.94 -15.52
C ASP A 119 -0.71 13.28 -14.06
N TYR A 120 -0.98 12.33 -13.19
CA TYR A 120 -0.74 12.48 -11.76
C TYR A 120 -0.17 11.18 -11.17
N THR A 121 0.35 11.28 -9.98
CA THR A 121 0.95 10.17 -9.28
C THR A 121 0.17 9.86 -8.00
N LEU A 122 -0.11 8.59 -7.77
CA LEU A 122 -0.63 8.11 -6.50
C LEU A 122 0.53 7.49 -5.72
N GLU A 123 0.85 8.07 -4.59
CA GLU A 123 1.82 7.51 -3.66
C GLU A 123 1.11 6.61 -2.66
N ILE A 124 1.48 5.34 -2.62
CA ILE A 124 0.90 4.37 -1.70
C ILE A 124 1.59 4.52 -0.35
N ILE A 125 0.83 4.92 0.65
CA ILE A 125 1.32 5.06 2.02
C ILE A 125 1.17 3.72 2.76
N ALA A 126 0.02 3.06 2.60
CA ALA A 126 -0.24 1.77 3.20
C ALA A 126 -1.39 1.05 2.52
N LEU A 127 -1.35 -0.27 2.53
CA LEU A 127 -2.49 -1.13 2.24
C LEU A 127 -2.54 -2.22 3.29
N GLU A 128 -3.49 -2.13 4.19
CA GLU A 128 -3.68 -3.07 5.29
C GLU A 128 -5.16 -3.33 5.50
N LYS A 129 -5.54 -4.61 5.63
CA LYS A 129 -6.91 -5.02 5.96
C LYS A 129 -7.97 -4.35 5.07
N GLN A 130 -7.71 -4.30 3.77
CA GLN A 130 -8.60 -3.65 2.80
C GLN A 130 -8.81 -2.15 3.03
N VAL A 131 -7.83 -1.49 3.61
CA VAL A 131 -7.75 -0.03 3.72
C VAL A 131 -6.56 0.43 2.91
N LEU A 132 -6.81 1.23 1.88
CA LEU A 132 -5.76 1.79 1.03
C LEU A 132 -5.58 3.27 1.40
N LYS A 133 -4.38 3.62 1.82
CA LYS A 133 -4.00 5.00 2.13
C LYS A 133 -3.07 5.52 1.06
N LEU A 134 -3.42 6.64 0.50
CA LEU A 134 -2.71 7.26 -0.61
C LEU A 134 -2.43 8.73 -0.34
N ARG A 135 -1.46 9.25 -1.07
CA ARG A 135 -1.27 10.68 -1.30
C ARG A 135 -1.27 10.93 -2.79
N GLN A 136 -2.01 11.91 -3.25
CA GLN A 136 -1.96 12.33 -4.64
C GLN A 136 -0.89 13.38 -4.84
N LEU A 137 0.00 13.15 -5.78
CA LEU A 137 1.06 14.06 -6.19
C LEU A 137 0.73 14.62 -7.58
N PRO A 138 1.16 15.85 -7.88
CA PRO A 138 0.99 16.42 -9.22
C PRO A 138 1.77 15.69 -10.31
#